data_90df1f86befec94b0f7a2ef972e903cb
#
_entry.id   90df1f86befec94b0f7a2ef972e903cb
#
_cell.length_a   1.000
_cell.length_b   1.000
_cell.length_c   1.000
_cell.angle_alpha   90.00
_cell.angle_beta   90.00
_cell.angle_gamma   90.00
#
_symmetry.space_group_name_H-M   'P 1'
#
loop_
_entity.id
_entity.type
_entity.pdbx_description
1 polymer ?
#
loop_
_entity_poly.entity_id
_entity_poly.type
_entity_poly.pdbx_seq_one_letter_code
_entity_poly.pdbx_strand_id
1 'polypeptide(L)' 'MNLIIKVSTRKNKKLDVYDAHNNYINSIGDVNYNDYGSYLRIYGKIHADERKKLYHNRHKKGINNINSKQYLAANILW' A
#
# COMPACT_ATOMS: atom_id res chain seq x y z
N MET A 1 1.22 -15.66 5.43
CA MET A 1 -0.05 -15.52 4.69
C MET A 1 0.24 -15.25 3.23
N ASN A 2 -0.36 -16.02 2.33
CA ASN A 2 -0.17 -15.80 0.89
C ASN A 2 -1.26 -14.87 0.37
N LEU A 3 -0.84 -13.78 -0.24
CA LEU A 3 -1.74 -12.81 -0.85
C LEU A 3 -1.53 -12.79 -2.37
N ILE A 4 -2.60 -12.58 -3.10
CA ILE A 4 -2.56 -12.35 -4.53
C ILE A 4 -2.81 -10.87 -4.78
N ILE A 5 -1.89 -10.22 -5.50
CA ILE A 5 -1.94 -8.79 -5.75
C ILE A 5 -2.08 -8.57 -7.25
N LYS A 6 -3.11 -7.81 -7.64
CA LYS A 6 -3.38 -7.51 -9.05
C LYS A 6 -3.51 -6.01 -9.25
N VAL A 7 -3.20 -5.53 -10.44
CA VAL A 7 -3.48 -4.14 -10.83
C VAL A 7 -4.98 -3.91 -10.73
N SER A 8 -5.38 -2.84 -10.03
CA SER A 8 -6.80 -2.59 -9.79
C SER A 8 -7.49 -2.09 -11.06
N THR A 9 -8.71 -2.59 -11.27
CA THR A 9 -9.64 -2.04 -12.26
C THR A 9 -10.64 -1.09 -11.62
N ARG A 10 -10.56 -0.90 -10.29
CA ARG A 10 -11.43 0.01 -9.55
C ARG A 10 -10.96 1.45 -9.70
N LYS A 11 -11.91 2.37 -9.76
CA LYS A 11 -11.62 3.79 -9.95
C LYS A 11 -10.72 4.30 -8.83
N ASN A 12 -9.63 4.98 -9.21
CA ASN A 12 -8.67 5.65 -8.33
C ASN A 12 -7.87 4.71 -7.42
N LYS A 13 -7.91 3.39 -7.62
CA LYS A 13 -7.12 2.44 -6.83
C LYS A 13 -5.96 1.86 -7.64
N LYS A 14 -4.81 1.68 -6.98
CA LYS A 14 -3.61 1.13 -7.63
C LYS A 14 -3.62 -0.38 -7.71
N LEU A 15 -3.92 -1.03 -6.60
CA LEU A 15 -3.84 -2.49 -6.48
C LEU A 15 -5.06 -3.06 -5.77
N ASP A 16 -5.48 -4.25 -6.21
CA ASP A 16 -6.47 -5.07 -5.53
C ASP A 16 -5.77 -6.25 -4.86
N VAL A 17 -6.16 -6.55 -3.63
CA VAL A 17 -5.57 -7.63 -2.83
C VAL A 17 -6.61 -8.72 -2.61
N TYR A 18 -6.20 -9.95 -2.88
CA TYR A 18 -7.02 -11.17 -2.72
C TYR A 18 -6.29 -12.14 -1.80
N ASP A 19 -7.05 -13.05 -1.17
CA ASP A 19 -6.43 -14.14 -0.40
C ASP A 19 -5.96 -15.27 -1.34
N ALA A 20 -5.39 -16.32 -0.75
CA ALA A 20 -4.88 -17.46 -1.52
C ALA A 20 -5.98 -18.22 -2.29
N HIS A 21 -7.23 -18.07 -1.90
CA HIS A 21 -8.39 -18.67 -2.56
C HIS A 21 -9.08 -17.74 -3.56
N ASN A 22 -8.39 -16.63 -3.90
CA ASN A 22 -8.89 -15.63 -4.84
C ASN A 22 -10.14 -14.87 -4.36
N ASN A 23 -10.33 -14.77 -3.04
CA ASN A 23 -11.37 -13.94 -2.45
C ASN A 23 -10.86 -12.52 -2.26
N TYR A 24 -11.63 -11.53 -2.71
CA TYR A 24 -11.28 -10.13 -2.59
C TYR A 24 -11.21 -9.70 -1.11
N ILE A 25 -10.10 -9.03 -0.76
CA ILE A 25 -9.89 -8.50 0.59
C ILE A 25 -10.09 -6.99 0.60
N ASN A 26 -9.29 -6.26 -0.19
CA ASN A 26 -9.32 -4.81 -0.18
C ASN A 26 -8.59 -4.24 -1.39
N SER A 27 -8.85 -2.96 -1.68
CA SER A 27 -8.10 -2.19 -2.67
C SER A 27 -7.22 -1.18 -1.95
N ILE A 28 -5.98 -1.01 -2.39
CA ILE A 28 -5.01 -0.16 -1.73
C ILE A 28 -4.38 0.83 -2.70
N GLY A 29 -3.94 1.97 -2.16
CA GLY A 29 -3.29 3.02 -2.92
C GLY A 29 -4.27 3.85 -3.73
N ASP A 30 -4.04 5.17 -3.74
CA ASP A 30 -4.78 6.10 -4.58
C ASP A 30 -3.87 6.49 -5.75
N VAL A 31 -4.38 6.40 -6.97
CA VAL A 31 -3.59 6.72 -8.18
C VAL A 31 -3.13 8.18 -8.22
N ASN A 32 -3.78 9.06 -7.46
CA ASN A 32 -3.42 10.47 -7.39
C ASN A 32 -2.31 10.78 -6.38
N TYR A 33 -1.87 9.79 -5.59
CA TYR A 33 -0.83 9.97 -4.58
C TYR A 33 0.35 9.04 -4.83
N ASN A 34 1.54 9.51 -4.47
CA ASN A 34 2.75 8.72 -4.56
C ASN A 34 2.86 7.74 -3.40
N ASP A 35 3.42 6.57 -3.67
CA ASP A 35 3.84 5.60 -2.66
C ASP A 35 5.37 5.55 -2.59
N TYR A 36 5.92 4.61 -1.82
CA TYR A 36 7.37 4.48 -1.66
C TYR A 36 8.09 4.29 -3.00
N GLY A 37 7.59 3.40 -3.84
CA GLY A 37 8.19 3.15 -5.15
C GLY A 37 8.20 4.38 -6.05
N SER A 38 7.13 5.17 -6.03
CA SER A 38 7.04 6.41 -6.78
C SER A 38 8.04 7.45 -6.26
N TYR A 39 8.13 7.63 -4.95
CA TYR A 39 9.10 8.54 -4.35
C TYR A 39 10.54 8.13 -4.64
N LEU A 40 10.82 6.82 -4.56
CA LEU A 40 12.14 6.28 -4.85
C LEU A 40 12.57 6.60 -6.30
N ARG A 41 11.67 6.39 -7.25
CA ARG A 41 11.92 6.63 -8.67
C ARG A 41 12.13 8.10 -9.01
N ILE A 42 11.31 8.98 -8.41
CA ILE A 42 11.26 10.41 -8.77
C ILE A 42 12.26 11.22 -7.97
N TYR A 43 12.35 10.98 -6.67
CA TYR A 43 13.10 11.82 -5.73
C TYR A 43 14.31 11.15 -5.08
N GLY A 44 14.48 9.84 -5.25
CA GLY A 44 15.60 9.09 -4.69
C GLY A 44 15.34 8.52 -3.30
N LYS A 45 16.30 7.73 -2.83
CA LYS A 45 16.14 6.90 -1.62
C LYS A 45 15.95 7.70 -0.34
N ILE A 46 16.71 8.77 -0.17
CA ILE A 46 16.67 9.58 1.07
C ILE A 46 15.27 10.17 1.25
N HIS A 47 14.73 10.78 0.20
CA HIS A 47 13.38 11.36 0.24
C HIS A 47 12.31 10.30 0.44
N ALA A 48 12.43 9.17 -0.28
CA ALA A 48 11.49 8.06 -0.17
C ALA A 48 11.46 7.50 1.26
N ASP A 49 12.62 7.32 1.90
CA ASP A 49 12.71 6.82 3.26
C ASP A 49 12.06 7.77 4.28
N GLU A 50 12.21 9.08 4.08
CA GLU A 50 11.54 10.09 4.92
C GLU A 50 10.01 10.00 4.79
N ARG A 51 9.52 9.86 3.58
CA ARG A 51 8.06 9.74 3.33
C ARG A 51 7.52 8.42 3.88
N LYS A 52 8.29 7.34 3.79
CA LYS A 52 7.93 6.06 4.40
C LYS A 52 7.77 6.19 5.91
N LYS A 53 8.72 6.83 6.57
CA LYS A 53 8.67 7.06 8.01
C LYS A 53 7.43 7.87 8.41
N LEU A 54 7.13 8.93 7.67
CA LEU A 54 5.95 9.75 7.91
C LEU A 54 4.66 8.96 7.73
N TYR A 55 4.60 8.14 6.67
CA TYR A 55 3.44 7.28 6.41
C TYR A 55 3.19 6.32 7.57
N HIS A 56 4.20 5.58 8.01
CA HIS A 56 4.06 4.63 9.11
C HIS A 56 3.67 5.31 10.42
N ASN A 57 4.19 6.50 10.69
CA ASN A 57 3.80 7.25 11.90
C ASN A 57 2.34 7.67 11.87
N ARG A 58 1.83 8.12 10.72
CA ARG A 58 0.43 8.54 10.59
C ARG A 58 -0.55 7.38 10.71
N HIS A 59 -0.16 6.21 10.23
CA HIS A 59 -1.06 5.04 10.15
C HIS A 59 -0.77 3.99 11.22
N LYS A 60 -0.06 4.36 12.26
CA LYS A 60 0.41 3.46 13.30
C LYS A 60 -0.70 2.61 13.93
N LYS A 61 -1.86 3.18 14.18
CA LYS A 61 -2.99 2.47 14.81
C LYS A 61 -3.61 1.42 13.87
N GLY A 62 -3.67 1.69 12.58
CA GLY A 62 -4.30 0.80 11.61
C GLY A 62 -3.41 -0.35 11.17
N ILE A 63 -2.09 -0.23 11.35
CA ILE A 63 -1.11 -1.21 10.88
C ILE A 63 -1.27 -2.57 11.56
N ASN A 64 -1.77 -2.60 12.80
CA ASN A 64 -1.91 -3.85 13.57
C ASN A 64 -3.15 -4.66 13.19
N ASN A 65 -4.05 -4.13 12.38
CA ASN A 65 -5.24 -4.86 11.94
C ASN A 65 -4.95 -5.52 10.60
N ILE A 66 -4.67 -6.82 10.62
CA ILE A 66 -4.43 -7.63 9.42
C ILE A 66 -5.63 -7.48 8.47
N ASN A 67 -5.42 -7.31 7.21
CA ASN A 67 -6.42 -7.10 6.17
C ASN A 67 -7.05 -5.70 6.14
N SER A 68 -6.71 -4.80 7.06
CA SER A 68 -7.11 -3.40 6.92
C SER A 68 -6.36 -2.73 5.77
N LYS A 69 -6.93 -1.66 5.21
CA LYS A 69 -6.23 -0.87 4.17
C LYS A 69 -4.89 -0.38 4.66
N GLN A 70 -4.81 0.08 5.90
CA GLN A 70 -3.58 0.61 6.49
C GLN A 70 -2.50 -0.48 6.58
N TYR A 71 -2.87 -1.67 7.05
CA TYR A 71 -1.93 -2.79 7.13
C TYR A 71 -1.42 -3.21 5.76
N LEU A 72 -2.34 -3.42 4.81
CA LEU A 72 -1.97 -3.86 3.46
C LEU A 72 -1.14 -2.82 2.74
N ALA A 73 -1.52 -1.55 2.80
CA ALA A 73 -0.76 -0.48 2.17
C ALA A 73 0.63 -0.32 2.79
N ALA A 74 0.74 -0.43 4.12
CA ALA A 74 2.03 -0.32 4.81
C ALA A 74 3.00 -1.44 4.42
N ASN A 75 2.49 -2.65 4.17
CA ASN A 75 3.33 -3.81 3.85
C ASN A 75 3.57 -4.01 2.36
N ILE A 76 2.73 -3.46 1.50
CA ILE A 76 2.82 -3.65 0.05
C ILE A 76 3.35 -2.40 -0.66
N LEU A 77 2.84 -1.22 -0.31
CA LEU A 77 3.18 0.03 -0.99
C LEU A 77 4.25 0.84 -0.24
N TRP A 78 4.38 0.67 1.02
CA TRP A 78 5.26 1.42 1.91
C TRP A 78 6.12 0.50 2.76
#